data_d178605592aa7c90fa8ade0d4076ebac
#
_entry.id   d178605592aa7c90fa8ade0d4076ebac
#
_cell.length_a   1.000
_cell.length_b   1.000
_cell.length_c   1.000
_cell.angle_alpha   90.00
_cell.angle_beta   90.00
_cell.angle_gamma   90.00
#
_symmetry.space_group_name_H-M   'P 1'
#
loop_
_entity.id
_entity.type
_entity.pdbx_description
1 polymer ?
#
loop_
_entity_poly.entity_id
_entity_poly.type
_entity_poly.pdbx_seq_one_letter_code
_entity_poly.pdbx_strand_id
1 'polypeptide(L)'
;RPPRSTLFPYTTLFRSSGNAQWFEDHSPVDKQFKKDEVKGVSAKVITAAILAGDLYPATAIGINLPNSNWIRSHHGSKSVTIGNITDAYNKAAHGNGFNEEFVYSDAELQLIDKYADLTGELHTDLHECLGHGSGKLLPGVDPDALKAYGSTIEEARADLFGLYYVADPKLVELGLTPNEDAYKAEYYTYLMNGLMTQLVRIEPGNNVEEAHMRNRQLIARWVFEKGAADKVVELVKKDGKTYVVVNDYEKLRELFGELLSEIQRIKSTGDYQSAHDLVESYAVKVDPALHAEVLERYKKLNLAPYKGFVNPKYEAVVDAAGKITDVKVTYDEGYAEQMLRYSKDYSNLPSINN
;
A
#
# COMPACT_ATOMS: atom_id res chain seq x y z
N ARG A 1 -23.00 -10.39 16.79
CA ARG A 1 -22.89 -9.77 15.45
C ARG A 1 -21.56 -9.02 15.44
N PRO A 2 -20.66 -9.22 14.44
CA PRO A 2 -19.47 -8.41 14.31
C PRO A 2 -19.87 -6.92 14.15
N PRO A 3 -19.04 -5.98 14.59
CA PRO A 3 -19.37 -4.56 14.48
C PRO A 3 -19.56 -4.17 13.02
N ARG A 4 -20.45 -3.22 12.75
CA ARG A 4 -20.86 -2.79 11.40
C ARG A 4 -19.73 -2.22 10.53
N SER A 5 -18.54 -1.98 11.09
CA SER A 5 -17.35 -1.52 10.38
C SER A 5 -16.77 -2.54 9.38
N THR A 6 -17.11 -3.83 9.51
CA THR A 6 -16.64 -4.91 8.60
C THR A 6 -17.43 -5.04 7.30
N LEU A 7 -18.42 -4.19 7.05
CA LEU A 7 -19.23 -4.24 5.82
C LEU A 7 -18.69 -3.35 4.69
N PHE A 8 -17.82 -2.40 4.98
CA PHE A 8 -17.29 -1.44 4.01
C PHE A 8 -16.31 -2.02 2.97
N PRO A 9 -15.33 -2.88 3.34
CA PRO A 9 -14.35 -3.38 2.38
C PRO A 9 -14.97 -4.16 1.21
N TYR A 10 -15.96 -5.00 1.47
CA TYR A 10 -16.63 -5.79 0.42
C TYR A 10 -17.37 -4.94 -0.61
N THR A 11 -17.99 -3.85 -0.18
CA THR A 11 -18.72 -2.96 -1.09
C THR A 11 -17.79 -2.13 -1.95
N THR A 12 -16.63 -1.74 -1.42
CA THR A 12 -15.60 -0.97 -2.13
C THR A 12 -15.03 -1.78 -3.30
N LEU A 13 -14.49 -2.96 -3.02
CA LEU A 13 -13.93 -3.85 -4.04
C LEU A 13 -14.95 -4.25 -5.11
N PHE A 14 -16.18 -4.57 -4.70
CA PHE A 14 -17.24 -4.95 -5.65
C PHE A 14 -17.64 -3.79 -6.57
N ARG A 15 -17.75 -2.57 -6.04
CA ARG A 15 -18.09 -1.39 -6.83
C ARG A 15 -16.94 -0.97 -7.75
N SER A 16 -15.69 -1.03 -7.28
CA SER A 16 -14.52 -0.73 -8.09
C SER A 16 -14.35 -1.72 -9.24
N SER A 17 -14.45 -3.02 -8.97
CA SER A 17 -14.33 -4.06 -9.99
C SER A 17 -15.43 -4.01 -11.03
N GLY A 18 -16.67 -3.65 -10.65
CA GLY A 18 -17.79 -3.47 -11.57
C GLY A 18 -17.62 -2.28 -12.52
N ASN A 19 -16.73 -1.34 -12.20
CA ASN A 19 -16.41 -0.17 -13.03
C ASN A 19 -15.01 -0.24 -13.65
N ALA A 20 -14.33 -1.38 -13.61
CA ALA A 20 -12.95 -1.51 -14.05
C ALA A 20 -12.69 -0.98 -15.46
N GLN A 21 -13.60 -1.24 -16.41
CA GLN A 21 -13.49 -0.73 -17.77
C GLN A 21 -13.58 0.80 -17.80
N TRP A 22 -14.47 1.39 -16.99
CA TRP A 22 -14.58 2.85 -16.91
C TRP A 22 -13.27 3.50 -16.47
N PHE A 23 -12.63 2.95 -15.44
CA PHE A 23 -11.32 3.44 -14.96
C PHE A 23 -10.23 3.28 -16.00
N GLU A 24 -10.18 2.15 -16.72
CA GLU A 24 -9.23 1.94 -17.83
C GLU A 24 -9.40 2.99 -18.91
N ASP A 25 -10.65 3.20 -19.37
CA ASP A 25 -10.97 4.10 -20.47
C ASP A 25 -10.67 5.57 -20.14
N HIS A 26 -10.85 5.98 -18.86
CA HIS A 26 -10.66 7.37 -18.40
C HIS A 26 -9.28 7.63 -17.82
N SER A 27 -8.38 6.63 -17.81
CA SER A 27 -7.00 6.84 -17.33
C SER A 27 -6.24 7.84 -18.24
N PRO A 28 -5.25 8.56 -17.71
CA PRO A 28 -4.46 9.53 -18.48
C PRO A 28 -3.49 8.86 -19.47
N VAL A 29 -3.50 7.54 -19.52
CA VAL A 29 -2.64 6.70 -20.37
C VAL A 29 -3.05 6.80 -21.83
N ASP A 30 -2.05 6.77 -22.75
CA ASP A 30 -2.32 6.74 -24.20
C ASP A 30 -3.17 5.52 -24.59
N LYS A 31 -4.13 5.74 -25.48
CA LYS A 31 -5.12 4.73 -25.90
C LYS A 31 -4.49 3.42 -26.37
N GLN A 32 -3.35 3.49 -27.05
CA GLN A 32 -2.67 2.28 -27.55
C GLN A 32 -2.19 1.32 -26.45
N PHE A 33 -2.00 1.84 -25.23
CA PHE A 33 -1.55 1.08 -24.06
C PHE A 33 -2.69 0.64 -23.16
N LYS A 34 -3.91 1.07 -23.41
CA LYS A 34 -5.11 0.65 -22.67
C LYS A 34 -5.60 -0.72 -23.13
N LYS A 35 -6.18 -1.46 -22.20
CA LYS A 35 -6.90 -2.70 -22.53
C LYS A 35 -8.20 -2.41 -23.24
N ASP A 36 -8.50 -3.15 -24.30
CA ASP A 36 -9.77 -3.05 -25.00
C ASP A 36 -10.92 -3.63 -24.14
N GLU A 37 -10.61 -4.63 -23.30
CA GLU A 37 -11.52 -5.24 -22.36
C GLU A 37 -10.79 -5.56 -21.05
N VAL A 38 -11.23 -4.96 -19.95
CA VAL A 38 -10.75 -5.30 -18.61
C VAL A 38 -11.60 -6.45 -18.07
N LYS A 39 -11.04 -7.64 -18.12
CA LYS A 39 -11.66 -8.83 -17.47
C LYS A 39 -11.42 -8.74 -15.97
N GLY A 40 -12.51 -8.78 -15.22
CA GLY A 40 -12.57 -8.49 -13.82
C GLY A 40 -11.45 -9.13 -12.99
N VAL A 41 -10.67 -8.30 -12.34
CA VAL A 41 -9.75 -8.74 -11.30
C VAL A 41 -10.62 -9.24 -10.14
N SER A 42 -10.43 -10.49 -9.77
CA SER A 42 -11.12 -11.04 -8.60
C SER A 42 -10.34 -10.65 -7.35
N ALA A 43 -10.59 -9.46 -6.84
CA ALA A 43 -10.07 -9.08 -5.53
C ALA A 43 -11.04 -9.52 -4.42
N LYS A 44 -10.51 -9.95 -3.30
CA LYS A 44 -11.28 -10.37 -2.13
C LYS A 44 -10.68 -9.79 -0.87
N VAL A 45 -11.52 -9.22 -0.03
CA VAL A 45 -11.15 -8.97 1.37
C VAL A 45 -11.40 -10.25 2.17
N ILE A 46 -10.39 -10.71 2.87
CA ILE A 46 -10.47 -11.86 3.75
C ILE A 46 -10.17 -11.47 5.20
N THR A 47 -10.62 -12.30 6.12
CA THR A 47 -10.20 -12.26 7.52
C THR A 47 -9.21 -13.39 7.75
N ALA A 48 -7.98 -13.06 8.10
CA ALA A 48 -7.00 -14.06 8.51
C ALA A 48 -7.43 -14.65 9.85
N ALA A 49 -7.67 -15.95 9.86
CA ALA A 49 -8.05 -16.68 11.08
C ALA A 49 -6.82 -17.02 11.93
N ILE A 50 -5.74 -17.46 11.29
CA ILE A 50 -4.46 -17.81 11.93
C ILE A 50 -3.33 -17.37 11.01
N LEU A 51 -2.28 -16.83 11.58
CA LEU A 51 -1.00 -16.56 10.93
C LEU A 51 0.04 -17.56 11.40
N ALA A 52 0.85 -18.08 10.48
CA ALA A 52 1.92 -19.02 10.78
C ALA A 52 3.04 -18.93 9.73
N GLY A 53 4.18 -19.57 10.02
CA GLY A 53 5.33 -19.59 9.14
C GLY A 53 5.89 -18.19 8.86
N ASP A 54 6.26 -17.92 7.63
CA ASP A 54 6.85 -16.65 7.20
C ASP A 54 5.90 -15.43 7.34
N LEU A 55 4.60 -15.68 7.50
CA LEU A 55 3.59 -14.65 7.74
C LEU A 55 3.40 -14.32 9.23
N TYR A 56 4.23 -14.87 10.11
CA TYR A 56 4.17 -14.64 11.54
C TYR A 56 5.57 -14.37 12.10
N PRO A 57 5.78 -13.36 12.95
CA PRO A 57 4.82 -12.40 13.53
C PRO A 57 4.56 -11.13 12.71
N ALA A 58 5.12 -11.01 11.51
CA ALA A 58 4.86 -9.90 10.60
C ALA A 58 4.22 -10.44 9.33
N THR A 59 3.14 -9.81 8.89
CA THR A 59 2.39 -10.28 7.72
C THR A 59 2.11 -9.17 6.73
N ALA A 60 1.92 -9.56 5.45
CA ALA A 60 1.44 -8.66 4.41
C ALA A 60 -0.03 -8.28 4.67
N ILE A 61 -0.40 -7.07 4.31
CA ILE A 61 -1.80 -6.59 4.33
C ILE A 61 -2.54 -6.90 3.03
N GLY A 62 -1.80 -7.13 1.94
CA GLY A 62 -2.33 -7.53 0.64
C GLY A 62 -1.44 -8.56 -0.02
N ILE A 63 -2.03 -9.40 -0.86
CA ILE A 63 -1.33 -10.45 -1.59
C ILE A 63 -1.91 -10.55 -3.00
N ASN A 64 -1.06 -10.41 -4.02
CA ASN A 64 -1.41 -10.67 -5.41
C ASN A 64 -0.63 -11.88 -5.94
N LEU A 65 -1.29 -12.95 -6.29
CA LEU A 65 -0.70 -14.20 -6.75
C LEU A 65 -1.30 -14.68 -8.08
N PRO A 66 -0.51 -15.40 -8.90
CA PRO A 66 0.88 -15.82 -8.77
C PRO A 66 1.87 -14.72 -9.14
N ASN A 67 3.14 -14.85 -8.68
CA ASN A 67 4.20 -13.88 -8.98
C ASN A 67 4.90 -14.11 -10.33
N SER A 68 4.40 -15.04 -11.16
CA SER A 68 4.96 -15.37 -12.46
C SER A 68 4.17 -14.69 -13.59
N ASN A 69 4.83 -13.87 -14.40
CA ASN A 69 4.22 -13.12 -15.49
C ASN A 69 3.52 -14.02 -16.52
N TRP A 70 4.11 -15.16 -16.88
CA TRP A 70 3.50 -16.07 -17.85
C TRP A 70 2.23 -16.74 -17.29
N ILE A 71 2.19 -17.05 -15.98
CA ILE A 71 0.98 -17.59 -15.35
C ILE A 71 -0.10 -16.53 -15.29
N ARG A 72 0.25 -15.28 -14.90
CA ARG A 72 -0.70 -14.16 -14.88
C ARG A 72 -1.33 -13.92 -16.26
N SER A 73 -0.52 -13.95 -17.32
CA SER A 73 -0.99 -13.70 -18.68
C SER A 73 -1.93 -14.80 -19.22
N HIS A 74 -1.72 -16.06 -18.80
CA HIS A 74 -2.49 -17.21 -19.30
C HIS A 74 -3.67 -17.62 -18.40
N HIS A 75 -3.53 -17.41 -17.09
CA HIS A 75 -4.47 -17.92 -16.09
C HIS A 75 -5.07 -16.83 -15.20
N GLY A 76 -4.62 -15.58 -15.35
CA GLY A 76 -5.04 -14.45 -14.52
C GLY A 76 -4.35 -14.43 -13.16
N SER A 77 -4.68 -13.43 -12.36
CA SER A 77 -4.19 -13.27 -11.00
C SER A 77 -5.35 -13.11 -10.01
N LYS A 78 -5.07 -13.32 -8.73
CA LYS A 78 -6.01 -13.09 -7.64
C LYS A 78 -5.36 -12.16 -6.61
N SER A 79 -6.05 -11.09 -6.30
CA SER A 79 -5.68 -10.18 -5.22
C SER A 79 -6.52 -10.48 -3.99
N VAL A 80 -5.88 -10.44 -2.85
CA VAL A 80 -6.50 -10.65 -1.55
C VAL A 80 -5.99 -9.56 -0.61
N THR A 81 -6.91 -8.79 -0.01
CA THR A 81 -6.62 -7.87 1.09
C THR A 81 -6.98 -8.54 2.42
N ILE A 82 -6.10 -8.46 3.41
CA ILE A 82 -6.30 -9.06 4.73
C ILE A 82 -6.85 -7.98 5.67
N GLY A 83 -8.17 -7.77 5.65
CA GLY A 83 -8.84 -6.63 6.26
C GLY A 83 -8.65 -6.52 7.77
N ASN A 84 -8.71 -7.62 8.52
CA ASN A 84 -8.50 -7.58 9.97
C ASN A 84 -7.06 -7.26 10.38
N ILE A 85 -6.09 -7.54 9.54
CA ILE A 85 -4.70 -7.17 9.77
C ILE A 85 -4.51 -5.68 9.54
N THR A 86 -5.04 -5.16 8.42
CA THR A 86 -5.04 -3.72 8.12
C THR A 86 -5.71 -2.93 9.24
N ASP A 87 -6.92 -3.34 9.67
CA ASP A 87 -7.65 -2.70 10.77
C ASP A 87 -6.88 -2.70 12.10
N ALA A 88 -6.17 -3.80 12.41
CA ALA A 88 -5.36 -3.87 13.62
C ALA A 88 -4.14 -2.94 13.56
N TYR A 89 -3.49 -2.81 12.42
CA TYR A 89 -2.37 -1.87 12.25
C TYR A 89 -2.86 -0.41 12.31
N ASN A 90 -3.97 -0.09 11.67
CA ASN A 90 -4.54 1.25 11.73
C ASN A 90 -4.88 1.62 13.17
N LYS A 91 -5.56 0.74 13.92
CA LYS A 91 -5.85 0.96 15.34
C LYS A 91 -4.59 1.14 16.20
N ALA A 92 -3.54 0.40 15.95
CA ALA A 92 -2.29 0.53 16.67
C ALA A 92 -1.52 1.82 16.34
N ALA A 93 -1.75 2.39 15.15
CA ALA A 93 -1.15 3.64 14.72
C ALA A 93 -1.86 4.88 15.28
N HIS A 94 -3.15 4.81 15.58
CA HIS A 94 -3.90 5.93 16.11
C HIS A 94 -3.36 6.39 17.48
N GLY A 95 -3.07 7.69 17.59
CA GLY A 95 -2.66 8.33 18.83
C GLY A 95 -1.32 7.87 19.38
N ASN A 96 -0.46 7.27 18.56
CA ASN A 96 0.88 6.82 18.95
C ASN A 96 1.95 7.92 18.89
N GLY A 97 1.58 9.15 18.50
CA GLY A 97 2.47 10.30 18.41
C GLY A 97 3.23 10.43 17.09
N PHE A 98 3.08 9.48 16.16
CA PHE A 98 3.80 9.50 14.90
C PHE A 98 3.34 10.65 13.98
N ASN A 99 2.04 10.81 13.80
CA ASN A 99 1.51 11.87 12.96
C ASN A 99 1.78 13.24 13.57
N GLU A 100 1.66 13.40 14.87
CA GLU A 100 1.96 14.63 15.60
C GLU A 100 3.43 15.04 15.46
N GLU A 101 4.34 14.07 15.34
CA GLU A 101 5.77 14.36 15.13
C GLU A 101 6.09 14.74 13.69
N PHE A 102 5.46 14.11 12.67
CA PHE A 102 5.90 14.23 11.29
C PHE A 102 5.00 15.09 10.39
N VAL A 103 3.76 15.38 10.81
CA VAL A 103 2.82 16.21 10.05
C VAL A 103 3.06 17.70 10.34
N TYR A 104 2.99 18.52 9.29
CA TYR A 104 3.36 19.94 9.35
C TYR A 104 2.41 20.82 10.16
N SER A 105 1.10 20.60 10.05
CA SER A 105 0.09 21.44 10.68
C SER A 105 -1.11 20.66 11.21
N ASP A 106 -1.85 21.30 12.12
CA ASP A 106 -3.09 20.75 12.71
C ASP A 106 -4.17 20.49 11.65
N ALA A 107 -4.15 21.25 10.54
CA ALA A 107 -5.12 21.06 9.46
C ALA A 107 -4.91 19.72 8.74
N GLU A 108 -3.66 19.39 8.41
CA GLU A 108 -3.32 18.09 7.84
C GLU A 108 -3.54 16.95 8.85
N LEU A 109 -3.23 17.16 10.14
CA LEU A 109 -3.53 16.17 11.19
C LEU A 109 -5.02 15.83 11.24
N GLN A 110 -5.89 16.84 11.27
CA GLN A 110 -7.35 16.63 11.28
C GLN A 110 -7.85 15.92 10.02
N LEU A 111 -7.23 16.21 8.88
CA LEU A 111 -7.56 15.57 7.61
C LEU A 111 -7.17 14.08 7.64
N ILE A 112 -5.97 13.77 8.12
CA ILE A 112 -5.45 12.42 8.28
C ILE A 112 -6.32 11.62 9.26
N ASP A 113 -6.57 12.16 10.46
CA ASP A 113 -7.40 11.50 11.48
C ASP A 113 -8.80 11.15 10.97
N LYS A 114 -9.32 11.97 10.08
CA LYS A 114 -10.67 11.78 9.56
C LYS A 114 -10.77 10.83 8.39
N TYR A 115 -9.77 10.78 7.52
CA TYR A 115 -9.90 10.13 6.21
C TYR A 115 -8.79 9.12 5.87
N ALA A 116 -7.64 9.13 6.53
CA ALA A 116 -6.48 8.33 6.08
C ALA A 116 -6.77 6.82 6.05
N ASP A 117 -7.46 6.28 7.05
CA ASP A 117 -7.80 4.85 7.06
C ASP A 117 -8.65 4.49 5.84
N LEU A 118 -9.70 5.27 5.57
CA LEU A 118 -10.60 5.03 4.44
C LEU A 118 -9.87 5.18 3.11
N THR A 119 -9.10 6.25 2.95
CA THR A 119 -8.44 6.56 1.67
C THR A 119 -7.23 5.67 1.41
N GLY A 120 -6.52 5.23 2.45
CA GLY A 120 -5.45 4.25 2.34
C GLY A 120 -5.95 2.85 1.99
N GLU A 121 -7.07 2.41 2.58
CA GLU A 121 -7.74 1.17 2.17
C GLU A 121 -8.21 1.25 0.71
N LEU A 122 -8.82 2.37 0.32
CA LEU A 122 -9.28 2.59 -1.04
C LEU A 122 -8.12 2.64 -2.04
N HIS A 123 -7.00 3.30 -1.69
CA HIS A 123 -5.80 3.29 -2.50
C HIS A 123 -5.28 1.85 -2.70
N THR A 124 -5.20 1.07 -1.63
CA THR A 124 -4.80 -0.35 -1.69
C THR A 124 -5.73 -1.15 -2.62
N ASP A 125 -7.03 -0.96 -2.49
CA ASP A 125 -8.00 -1.64 -3.34
C ASP A 125 -7.88 -1.24 -4.82
N LEU A 126 -7.67 0.05 -5.10
CA LEU A 126 -7.44 0.55 -6.47
C LEU A 126 -6.12 0.04 -7.04
N HIS A 127 -5.05 0.01 -6.24
CA HIS A 127 -3.74 -0.55 -6.59
C HIS A 127 -3.87 -2.03 -7.02
N GLU A 128 -4.43 -2.85 -6.13
CA GLU A 128 -4.52 -4.30 -6.33
C GLU A 128 -5.51 -4.69 -7.44
N CYS A 129 -6.69 -4.07 -7.44
CA CYS A 129 -7.76 -4.48 -8.36
C CYS A 129 -7.63 -3.87 -9.74
N LEU A 130 -7.29 -2.60 -9.81
CA LEU A 130 -7.31 -1.83 -11.04
C LEU A 130 -5.90 -1.48 -11.49
N GLY A 131 -5.01 -1.12 -10.58
CA GLY A 131 -3.63 -0.82 -10.87
C GLY A 131 -2.96 -1.98 -11.59
N HIS A 132 -2.80 -3.13 -10.94
CA HIS A 132 -2.25 -4.34 -11.58
C HIS A 132 -3.10 -4.88 -12.73
N GLY A 133 -4.40 -4.61 -12.71
CA GLY A 133 -5.34 -5.02 -13.75
C GLY A 133 -5.30 -4.21 -15.03
N SER A 134 -4.78 -2.97 -15.01
CA SER A 134 -4.82 -2.01 -16.11
C SER A 134 -3.67 -2.16 -17.12
N GLY A 135 -3.82 -1.49 -18.27
CA GLY A 135 -2.78 -1.38 -19.29
C GLY A 135 -2.43 -2.70 -19.99
N LYS A 136 -1.81 -2.61 -21.15
CA LYS A 136 -1.35 -3.77 -21.94
C LYS A 136 0.04 -3.55 -22.48
N LEU A 137 0.77 -4.64 -22.72
CA LEU A 137 2.00 -4.63 -23.50
C LEU A 137 1.67 -4.49 -25.00
N LEU A 138 2.54 -3.85 -25.76
CA LEU A 138 2.43 -3.88 -27.21
C LEU A 138 2.78 -5.29 -27.76
N PRO A 139 2.24 -5.65 -28.94
CA PRO A 139 2.53 -6.92 -29.55
C PRO A 139 4.04 -7.16 -29.72
N GLY A 140 4.53 -8.32 -29.29
CA GLY A 140 5.93 -8.72 -29.42
C GLY A 140 6.86 -8.20 -28.31
N VAL A 141 6.37 -7.43 -27.35
CA VAL A 141 7.16 -7.00 -26.18
C VAL A 141 7.28 -8.15 -25.19
N ASP A 142 8.51 -8.45 -24.81
CA ASP A 142 8.80 -9.42 -23.75
C ASP A 142 8.30 -8.90 -22.40
N PRO A 143 7.45 -9.64 -21.67
CA PRO A 143 7.00 -9.26 -20.33
C PRO A 143 8.12 -8.97 -19.32
N ASP A 144 9.28 -9.59 -19.52
CA ASP A 144 10.45 -9.44 -18.66
C ASP A 144 11.50 -8.46 -19.21
N ALA A 145 11.16 -7.67 -20.26
CA ALA A 145 12.07 -6.72 -20.91
C ALA A 145 12.72 -5.73 -19.92
N LEU A 146 12.02 -5.32 -18.86
CA LEU A 146 12.52 -4.36 -17.87
C LEU A 146 13.47 -4.98 -16.82
N LYS A 147 13.65 -6.30 -16.82
CA LYS A 147 14.59 -7.04 -15.96
C LYS A 147 14.46 -6.63 -14.47
N ALA A 148 15.58 -6.25 -13.84
CA ALA A 148 15.64 -5.87 -12.42
C ALA A 148 14.77 -4.65 -12.05
N TYR A 149 14.37 -3.83 -13.00
CA TYR A 149 13.55 -2.64 -12.77
C TYR A 149 12.05 -2.93 -12.88
N GLY A 150 11.69 -4.10 -13.42
CA GLY A 150 10.31 -4.48 -13.72
C GLY A 150 9.38 -4.41 -12.50
N SER A 151 9.81 -4.91 -11.35
CA SER A 151 9.01 -4.88 -10.12
C SER A 151 8.75 -3.44 -9.65
N THR A 152 9.77 -2.60 -9.57
CA THR A 152 9.60 -1.20 -9.15
C THR A 152 8.68 -0.43 -10.10
N ILE A 153 8.82 -0.62 -11.42
CA ILE A 153 7.96 0.01 -12.43
C ILE A 153 6.52 -0.49 -12.33
N GLU A 154 6.30 -1.78 -12.08
CA GLU A 154 4.95 -2.33 -11.92
C GLU A 154 4.26 -1.80 -10.67
N GLU A 155 4.95 -1.79 -9.52
CA GLU A 155 4.41 -1.24 -8.27
C GLU A 155 4.15 0.26 -8.38
N ALA A 156 5.04 1.03 -9.03
CA ALA A 156 4.83 2.45 -9.28
C ALA A 156 3.62 2.69 -10.19
N ARG A 157 3.40 1.84 -11.18
CA ARG A 157 2.24 1.91 -12.07
C ARG A 157 0.93 1.66 -11.31
N ALA A 158 0.91 0.66 -10.44
CA ALA A 158 -0.26 0.31 -9.65
C ALA A 158 -0.58 1.38 -8.60
N ASP A 159 0.43 1.88 -7.88
CA ASP A 159 0.27 2.98 -6.91
C ASP A 159 -0.21 4.28 -7.58
N LEU A 160 0.38 4.66 -8.73
CA LEU A 160 -0.06 5.84 -9.47
C LEU A 160 -1.49 5.73 -10.00
N PHE A 161 -1.91 4.54 -10.38
CA PHE A 161 -3.30 4.30 -10.75
C PHE A 161 -4.22 4.57 -9.55
N GLY A 162 -3.88 4.03 -8.38
CA GLY A 162 -4.60 4.27 -7.14
C GLY A 162 -4.62 5.75 -6.76
N LEU A 163 -3.46 6.42 -6.77
CA LEU A 163 -3.33 7.85 -6.45
C LEU A 163 -4.14 8.73 -7.43
N TYR A 164 -4.05 8.47 -8.73
CA TYR A 164 -4.78 9.26 -9.71
C TYR A 164 -6.29 9.19 -9.51
N TYR A 165 -6.80 8.00 -9.15
CA TYR A 165 -8.24 7.77 -9.02
C TYR A 165 -8.80 8.00 -7.62
N VAL A 166 -8.01 7.94 -6.55
CA VAL A 166 -8.52 8.27 -5.20
C VAL A 166 -9.05 9.69 -5.11
N ALA A 167 -8.58 10.59 -5.98
CA ALA A 167 -9.03 11.98 -6.11
C ALA A 167 -10.15 12.17 -7.16
N ASP A 168 -10.64 11.09 -7.77
CA ASP A 168 -11.63 11.24 -8.85
C ASP A 168 -13.05 11.38 -8.29
N PRO A 169 -13.84 12.36 -8.76
CA PRO A 169 -15.25 12.53 -8.36
C PRO A 169 -16.10 11.27 -8.55
N LYS A 170 -15.69 10.36 -9.44
CA LYS A 170 -16.34 9.07 -9.64
C LYS A 170 -16.43 8.24 -8.36
N LEU A 171 -15.45 8.36 -7.47
CA LEU A 171 -15.48 7.63 -6.19
C LEU A 171 -16.53 8.18 -5.24
N VAL A 172 -16.81 9.50 -5.28
CA VAL A 172 -17.93 10.09 -4.54
C VAL A 172 -19.26 9.63 -5.13
N GLU A 173 -19.40 9.63 -6.47
CA GLU A 173 -20.58 9.12 -7.17
C GLU A 173 -20.86 7.64 -6.80
N LEU A 174 -19.82 6.83 -6.73
CA LEU A 174 -19.94 5.43 -6.33
C LEU A 174 -20.16 5.23 -4.82
N GLY A 175 -20.11 6.30 -4.03
CA GLY A 175 -20.24 6.26 -2.57
C GLY A 175 -19.06 5.55 -1.89
N LEU A 176 -17.87 5.62 -2.49
CA LEU A 176 -16.62 5.06 -1.97
C LEU A 176 -15.84 6.06 -1.13
N THR A 177 -15.97 7.36 -1.44
CA THR A 177 -15.47 8.46 -0.61
C THR A 177 -16.62 9.37 -0.18
N PRO A 178 -16.55 9.98 1.01
CA PRO A 178 -17.64 10.80 1.54
C PRO A 178 -17.77 12.18 0.87
N ASN A 179 -16.70 12.68 0.28
CA ASN A 179 -16.61 14.00 -0.37
C ASN A 179 -15.35 14.08 -1.26
N GLU A 180 -15.22 15.21 -1.96
CA GLU A 180 -14.13 15.49 -2.90
C GLU A 180 -12.81 15.91 -2.24
N ASP A 181 -12.75 16.07 -0.91
CA ASP A 181 -11.54 16.47 -0.19
C ASP A 181 -10.84 15.29 0.51
N ALA A 182 -11.51 14.15 0.65
CA ALA A 182 -10.99 13.03 1.42
C ALA A 182 -9.63 12.52 0.89
N TYR A 183 -9.41 12.55 -0.43
CA TYR A 183 -8.18 12.11 -1.09
C TYR A 183 -6.92 12.85 -0.62
N LYS A 184 -7.08 14.10 -0.13
CA LYS A 184 -5.96 14.92 0.34
C LYS A 184 -5.20 14.25 1.48
N ALA A 185 -5.90 13.48 2.32
CA ALA A 185 -5.27 12.69 3.38
C ALA A 185 -4.32 11.65 2.80
N GLU A 186 -4.74 10.91 1.78
CA GLU A 186 -3.89 9.91 1.12
C GLU A 186 -2.69 10.55 0.43
N TYR A 187 -2.91 11.62 -0.32
CA TYR A 187 -1.82 12.34 -1.01
C TYR A 187 -0.76 12.83 -0.03
N TYR A 188 -1.20 13.42 1.08
CA TYR A 188 -0.28 13.92 2.11
C TYR A 188 0.52 12.78 2.75
N THR A 189 -0.16 11.73 3.21
CA THR A 189 0.49 10.59 3.88
C THR A 189 1.40 9.83 2.93
N TYR A 190 1.00 9.66 1.68
CA TYR A 190 1.82 9.02 0.65
C TYR A 190 3.13 9.79 0.39
N LEU A 191 3.04 11.12 0.19
CA LEU A 191 4.23 11.94 -0.03
C LEU A 191 5.11 12.04 1.21
N MET A 192 4.54 12.20 2.40
CA MET A 192 5.30 12.16 3.65
C MET A 192 6.04 10.83 3.81
N ASN A 193 5.39 9.72 3.47
CA ASN A 193 6.02 8.40 3.49
C ASN A 193 7.15 8.29 2.45
N GLY A 194 6.88 8.61 1.20
CA GLY A 194 7.81 8.46 0.08
C GLY A 194 9.03 9.38 0.16
N LEU A 195 8.88 10.60 0.70
CA LEU A 195 9.98 11.56 0.85
C LEU A 195 10.77 11.40 2.16
N MET A 196 10.12 10.93 3.24
CA MET A 196 10.70 11.00 4.57
C MET A 196 10.49 9.73 5.41
N THR A 197 9.26 9.40 5.78
CA THR A 197 9.03 8.52 6.92
C THR A 197 9.32 7.05 6.66
N GLN A 198 9.31 6.58 5.41
CA GLN A 198 9.77 5.22 5.10
C GLN A 198 11.26 5.00 5.38
N LEU A 199 12.06 6.07 5.47
CA LEU A 199 13.50 5.99 5.76
C LEU A 199 13.79 5.35 7.13
N VAL A 200 12.82 5.31 8.05
CA VAL A 200 12.95 4.60 9.34
C VAL A 200 13.21 3.09 9.19
N ARG A 201 12.94 2.53 8.02
CA ARG A 201 13.14 1.10 7.72
C ARG A 201 14.51 0.80 7.10
N ILE A 202 15.32 1.81 6.83
CA ILE A 202 16.61 1.68 6.15
C ILE A 202 17.73 1.85 7.17
N GLU A 203 18.70 0.96 7.13
CA GLU A 203 19.90 1.09 7.94
C GLU A 203 20.77 2.25 7.44
N PRO A 204 21.41 3.02 8.34
CA PRO A 204 22.29 4.13 7.95
C PRO A 204 23.36 3.71 6.94
N GLY A 205 23.46 4.48 5.85
CA GLY A 205 24.44 4.23 4.79
C GLY A 205 23.95 3.32 3.68
N ASN A 206 22.78 2.70 3.82
CA ASN A 206 22.17 1.88 2.76
C ASN A 206 21.26 2.70 1.84
N ASN A 207 21.07 2.18 0.65
CA ASN A 207 20.10 2.67 -0.32
C ASN A 207 18.75 1.97 -0.15
N VAL A 208 17.73 2.46 -0.86
CA VAL A 208 16.41 1.79 -0.93
C VAL A 208 16.53 0.57 -1.86
N GLU A 209 16.16 -0.62 -1.36
CA GLU A 209 16.27 -1.87 -2.12
C GLU A 209 14.91 -2.50 -2.43
N GLU A 210 13.96 -2.43 -1.51
CA GLU A 210 12.65 -3.08 -1.60
C GLU A 210 11.76 -2.34 -2.61
N ALA A 211 11.04 -3.10 -3.47
CA ALA A 211 10.29 -2.56 -4.61
C ALA A 211 9.20 -1.56 -4.22
N HIS A 212 8.43 -1.82 -3.17
CA HIS A 212 7.39 -0.90 -2.70
C HIS A 212 7.95 0.37 -2.05
N MET A 213 9.15 0.30 -1.45
CA MET A 213 9.82 1.49 -0.96
C MET A 213 10.41 2.31 -2.11
N ARG A 214 10.96 1.61 -3.13
CA ARG A 214 11.47 2.24 -4.35
C ARG A 214 10.37 2.98 -5.12
N ASN A 215 9.21 2.35 -5.31
CA ASN A 215 8.13 2.98 -6.05
C ASN A 215 7.62 4.25 -5.35
N ARG A 216 7.43 4.20 -4.02
CA ARG A 216 7.00 5.36 -3.22
C ARG A 216 8.00 6.50 -3.30
N GLN A 217 9.28 6.20 -3.14
CA GLN A 217 10.32 7.22 -3.27
C GLN A 217 10.37 7.80 -4.69
N LEU A 218 10.29 6.95 -5.72
CA LEU A 218 10.26 7.37 -7.12
C LEU A 218 9.14 8.38 -7.37
N ILE A 219 7.91 8.00 -7.04
CA ILE A 219 6.73 8.84 -7.26
C ILE A 219 6.87 10.16 -6.50
N ALA A 220 7.17 10.08 -5.20
CA ALA A 220 7.25 11.25 -4.35
C ALA A 220 8.38 12.21 -4.76
N ARG A 221 9.55 11.72 -5.10
CA ARG A 221 10.68 12.56 -5.55
C ARG A 221 10.47 13.11 -6.95
N TRP A 222 9.87 12.34 -7.84
CA TRP A 222 9.57 12.82 -9.18
C TRP A 222 8.59 13.99 -9.16
N VAL A 223 7.48 13.88 -8.43
CA VAL A 223 6.51 14.99 -8.33
C VAL A 223 7.08 16.19 -7.56
N PHE A 224 7.91 15.94 -6.54
CA PHE A 224 8.63 16.99 -5.82
C PHE A 224 9.52 17.80 -6.77
N GLU A 225 10.30 17.14 -7.63
CA GLU A 225 11.17 17.81 -8.60
C GLU A 225 10.37 18.50 -9.72
N LYS A 226 9.40 17.79 -10.32
CA LYS A 226 8.63 18.32 -11.44
C LYS A 226 7.69 19.46 -11.03
N GLY A 227 7.15 19.40 -9.82
CA GLY A 227 6.30 20.45 -9.26
C GLY A 227 7.06 21.60 -8.59
N ALA A 228 8.41 21.59 -8.60
CA ALA A 228 9.20 22.55 -7.83
C ALA A 228 9.01 24.01 -8.30
N ALA A 229 8.86 24.24 -9.61
CA ALA A 229 8.65 25.59 -10.15
C ALA A 229 7.36 26.24 -9.65
N ASP A 230 6.31 25.43 -9.50
CA ASP A 230 4.99 25.84 -9.02
C ASP A 230 4.82 25.62 -7.51
N LYS A 231 5.87 25.13 -6.82
CA LYS A 231 5.87 24.81 -5.39
C LYS A 231 4.75 23.86 -4.98
N VAL A 232 4.43 22.89 -5.83
CA VAL A 232 3.35 21.93 -5.59
C VAL A 232 3.55 21.18 -4.30
N VAL A 233 4.79 20.70 -4.07
CA VAL A 233 5.24 20.04 -2.83
C VAL A 233 6.55 20.67 -2.40
N GLU A 234 6.67 20.99 -1.12
CA GLU A 234 7.91 21.53 -0.54
C GLU A 234 8.37 20.72 0.67
N LEU A 235 9.69 20.69 0.88
CA LEU A 235 10.29 20.31 2.16
C LEU A 235 10.66 21.60 2.91
N VAL A 236 9.95 21.85 4.01
CA VAL A 236 10.15 23.06 4.82
C VAL A 236 10.77 22.75 6.17
N LYS A 237 11.58 23.65 6.71
CA LYS A 237 12.12 23.53 8.06
C LYS A 237 11.33 24.41 9.03
N LYS A 238 10.87 23.79 10.12
CA LYS A 238 10.20 24.46 11.24
C LYS A 238 10.79 23.90 12.55
N ASP A 239 11.25 24.77 13.41
CA ASP A 239 11.85 24.39 14.72
C ASP A 239 12.98 23.34 14.62
N GLY A 240 13.80 23.44 13.55
CA GLY A 240 14.91 22.53 13.29
C GLY A 240 14.52 21.18 12.68
N LYS A 241 13.24 20.93 12.45
CA LYS A 241 12.71 19.70 11.85
C LYS A 241 12.23 19.94 10.42
N THR A 242 12.41 18.94 9.57
CA THR A 242 11.92 18.94 8.18
C THR A 242 10.52 18.36 8.10
N TYR A 243 9.67 18.98 7.28
CA TYR A 243 8.29 18.57 7.04
C TYR A 243 7.96 18.64 5.55
N VAL A 244 7.05 17.77 5.13
CA VAL A 244 6.41 17.86 3.81
C VAL A 244 5.24 18.83 3.88
N VAL A 245 5.12 19.68 2.89
CA VAL A 245 3.96 20.58 2.67
C VAL A 245 3.45 20.38 1.26
N VAL A 246 2.15 20.16 1.13
CA VAL A 246 1.45 20.07 -0.16
C VAL A 246 0.66 21.35 -0.35
N ASN A 247 1.07 22.19 -1.32
CA ASN A 247 0.44 23.48 -1.57
C ASN A 247 -0.66 23.43 -2.64
N ASP A 248 -0.56 22.47 -3.58
CA ASP A 248 -1.51 22.33 -4.69
C ASP A 248 -1.84 20.85 -4.95
N TYR A 249 -2.97 20.40 -4.44
CA TYR A 249 -3.43 19.03 -4.58
C TYR A 249 -3.96 18.69 -5.99
N GLU A 250 -4.50 19.68 -6.70
CA GLU A 250 -5.01 19.48 -8.05
C GLU A 250 -3.84 19.32 -9.03
N LYS A 251 -2.85 20.19 -8.92
CA LYS A 251 -1.61 20.09 -9.72
C LYS A 251 -0.84 18.79 -9.41
N LEU A 252 -0.86 18.38 -8.15
CA LEU A 252 -0.26 17.11 -7.75
C LEU A 252 -0.94 15.92 -8.43
N ARG A 253 -2.28 15.92 -8.56
CA ARG A 253 -3.01 14.90 -9.32
C ARG A 253 -2.61 14.89 -10.80
N GLU A 254 -2.44 16.06 -11.41
CA GLU A 254 -1.96 16.16 -12.79
C GLU A 254 -0.59 15.51 -12.94
N LEU A 255 0.36 15.82 -12.04
CA LEU A 255 1.69 15.21 -12.04
C LEU A 255 1.66 13.69 -11.86
N PHE A 256 0.78 13.16 -11.01
CA PHE A 256 0.59 11.71 -10.91
C PHE A 256 0.09 11.11 -12.22
N GLY A 257 -0.82 11.80 -12.92
CA GLY A 257 -1.31 11.38 -14.24
C GLY A 257 -0.22 11.37 -15.31
N GLU A 258 0.63 12.40 -15.33
CA GLU A 258 1.77 12.48 -16.26
C GLU A 258 2.76 11.33 -16.02
N LEU A 259 3.11 11.08 -14.77
CA LEU A 259 4.03 9.99 -14.42
C LEU A 259 3.41 8.61 -14.69
N LEU A 260 2.11 8.43 -14.44
CA LEU A 260 1.39 7.19 -14.78
C LEU A 260 1.45 6.91 -16.28
N SER A 261 1.23 7.94 -17.10
CA SER A 261 1.30 7.82 -18.56
C SER A 261 2.69 7.39 -19.03
N GLU A 262 3.75 7.99 -18.49
CA GLU A 262 5.13 7.65 -18.84
C GLU A 262 5.52 6.24 -18.36
N ILE A 263 5.16 5.87 -17.13
CA ILE A 263 5.44 4.53 -16.58
C ILE A 263 4.69 3.45 -17.38
N GLN A 264 3.44 3.72 -17.77
CA GLN A 264 2.71 2.79 -18.63
C GLN A 264 3.36 2.67 -20.01
N ARG A 265 3.84 3.77 -20.62
CA ARG A 265 4.60 3.74 -21.87
C ARG A 265 5.83 2.86 -21.74
N ILE A 266 6.64 3.10 -20.70
CA ILE A 266 7.86 2.32 -20.42
C ILE A 266 7.55 0.83 -20.35
N LYS A 267 6.52 0.46 -19.58
CA LYS A 267 6.13 -0.93 -19.43
C LYS A 267 5.60 -1.52 -20.74
N SER A 268 4.70 -0.80 -21.41
CA SER A 268 4.02 -1.28 -22.61
C SER A 268 4.99 -1.50 -23.80
N THR A 269 6.06 -0.73 -23.86
CA THR A 269 7.08 -0.82 -24.92
C THR A 269 8.29 -1.68 -24.53
N GLY A 270 8.41 -2.07 -23.27
CA GLY A 270 9.60 -2.76 -22.77
C GLY A 270 10.85 -1.88 -22.76
N ASP A 271 10.71 -0.56 -22.58
CA ASP A 271 11.80 0.42 -22.63
C ASP A 271 12.68 0.32 -21.39
N TYR A 272 13.63 -0.60 -21.43
CA TYR A 272 14.58 -0.86 -20.35
C TYR A 272 15.39 0.38 -19.95
N GLN A 273 15.85 1.18 -20.92
CA GLN A 273 16.70 2.32 -20.62
C GLN A 273 15.95 3.40 -19.85
N SER A 274 14.73 3.72 -20.28
CA SER A 274 13.89 4.68 -19.52
C SER A 274 13.53 4.15 -18.13
N ALA A 275 13.27 2.85 -17.99
CA ALA A 275 13.03 2.24 -16.68
C ALA A 275 14.25 2.36 -15.76
N HIS A 276 15.44 2.02 -16.26
CA HIS A 276 16.71 2.18 -15.55
C HIS A 276 16.90 3.63 -15.08
N ASP A 277 16.82 4.59 -16.01
CA ASP A 277 17.12 5.99 -15.73
C ASP A 277 16.13 6.58 -14.71
N LEU A 278 14.85 6.23 -14.82
CA LEU A 278 13.82 6.68 -13.88
C LEU A 278 14.04 6.11 -12.47
N VAL A 279 14.29 4.81 -12.35
CA VAL A 279 14.50 4.15 -11.06
C VAL A 279 15.79 4.61 -10.40
N GLU A 280 16.90 4.65 -11.14
CA GLU A 280 18.19 5.07 -10.56
C GLU A 280 18.20 6.55 -10.15
N SER A 281 17.48 7.41 -10.88
CA SER A 281 17.40 8.83 -10.56
C SER A 281 16.54 9.11 -9.31
N TYR A 282 15.42 8.41 -9.15
CA TYR A 282 14.41 8.78 -8.15
C TYR A 282 14.19 7.76 -7.04
N ALA A 283 14.48 6.47 -7.27
CA ALA A 283 14.03 5.40 -6.36
C ALA A 283 15.09 4.90 -5.37
N VAL A 284 16.38 5.09 -5.67
CA VAL A 284 17.45 4.32 -5.02
C VAL A 284 18.14 5.11 -3.91
N LYS A 285 18.58 6.32 -4.20
CA LYS A 285 19.46 7.10 -3.31
C LYS A 285 18.71 7.70 -2.13
N VAL A 286 19.33 7.65 -0.96
CA VAL A 286 18.84 8.27 0.28
C VAL A 286 19.67 9.52 0.57
N ASP A 287 18.99 10.63 0.98
CA ASP A 287 19.68 11.79 1.53
C ASP A 287 20.14 11.47 2.96
N PRO A 288 21.47 11.43 3.23
CA PRO A 288 21.96 11.01 4.53
C PRO A 288 21.59 11.95 5.68
N ALA A 289 21.45 13.26 5.40
CA ALA A 289 21.13 14.25 6.44
C ALA A 289 19.65 14.14 6.84
N LEU A 290 18.75 14.03 5.86
CA LEU A 290 17.32 13.81 6.10
C LEU A 290 17.09 12.45 6.78
N HIS A 291 17.80 11.41 6.35
CA HIS A 291 17.72 10.08 6.95
C HIS A 291 18.10 10.10 8.44
N ALA A 292 19.23 10.72 8.78
CA ALA A 292 19.67 10.85 10.18
C ALA A 292 18.63 11.62 11.03
N GLU A 293 18.07 12.72 10.50
CA GLU A 293 17.01 13.49 11.15
C GLU A 293 15.77 12.63 11.43
N VAL A 294 15.30 11.90 10.42
CA VAL A 294 14.10 11.06 10.53
C VAL A 294 14.31 9.94 11.55
N LEU A 295 15.46 9.26 11.53
CA LEU A 295 15.78 8.20 12.49
C LEU A 295 15.84 8.74 13.94
N GLU A 296 16.44 9.91 14.15
CA GLU A 296 16.50 10.53 15.48
C GLU A 296 15.09 10.88 16.00
N ARG A 297 14.25 11.46 15.16
CA ARG A 297 12.85 11.80 15.49
C ARG A 297 12.04 10.55 15.82
N TYR A 298 12.11 9.53 14.96
CA TYR A 298 11.40 8.26 15.14
C TYR A 298 11.83 7.54 16.43
N LYS A 299 13.12 7.50 16.72
CA LYS A 299 13.66 6.87 17.95
C LYS A 299 13.07 7.46 19.21
N LYS A 300 12.82 8.78 19.25
CA LYS A 300 12.24 9.47 20.42
C LYS A 300 10.80 9.05 20.70
N LEU A 301 10.06 8.60 19.68
CA LEU A 301 8.68 8.14 19.84
C LEU A 301 8.58 6.79 20.54
N ASN A 302 9.64 5.98 20.52
CA ASN A 302 9.69 4.65 21.14
C ASN A 302 8.47 3.77 20.79
N LEU A 303 8.11 3.75 19.50
CA LEU A 303 6.93 3.04 19.00
C LEU A 303 7.13 1.53 19.07
N ALA A 304 6.02 0.81 19.27
CA ALA A 304 6.00 -0.63 19.13
C ALA A 304 6.37 -1.03 17.68
N PRO A 305 7.13 -2.13 17.50
CA PRO A 305 7.49 -2.60 16.15
C PRO A 305 6.26 -3.06 15.38
N TYR A 306 6.30 -2.91 14.05
CA TYR A 306 5.27 -3.39 13.11
C TYR A 306 5.31 -4.92 12.99
N LYS A 307 4.99 -5.62 14.08
CA LYS A 307 4.96 -7.09 14.20
C LYS A 307 4.36 -7.47 15.56
N GLY A 308 4.22 -8.77 15.81
CA GLY A 308 3.77 -9.26 17.10
C GLY A 308 2.26 -9.47 17.14
N PHE A 309 1.69 -9.89 16.03
CA PHE A 309 0.28 -10.29 15.95
C PHE A 309 -0.02 -11.39 16.96
N VAL A 310 -1.19 -11.31 17.61
CA VAL A 310 -1.73 -12.34 18.46
C VAL A 310 -2.83 -13.08 17.71
N ASN A 311 -2.65 -14.39 17.50
CA ASN A 311 -3.70 -15.23 16.92
C ASN A 311 -4.84 -15.44 17.92
N PRO A 312 -6.10 -15.50 17.49
CA PRO A 312 -7.21 -15.90 18.37
C PRO A 312 -7.08 -17.36 18.80
N LYS A 313 -7.68 -17.69 19.95
CA LYS A 313 -7.94 -19.07 20.33
C LYS A 313 -9.30 -19.50 19.78
N TYR A 314 -9.36 -20.73 19.31
CA TYR A 314 -10.56 -21.37 18.81
C TYR A 314 -10.94 -22.54 19.72
N GLU A 315 -12.14 -22.50 20.28
CA GLU A 315 -12.71 -23.58 21.09
C GLU A 315 -13.96 -24.13 20.40
N ALA A 316 -13.98 -25.40 20.06
CA ALA A 316 -15.12 -26.06 19.48
C ALA A 316 -16.23 -26.23 20.52
N VAL A 317 -17.43 -25.76 20.22
CA VAL A 317 -18.64 -26.06 20.99
C VAL A 317 -19.27 -27.31 20.37
N VAL A 318 -19.37 -28.37 21.17
CA VAL A 318 -19.88 -29.66 20.70
C VAL A 318 -21.20 -29.99 21.37
N ASP A 319 -22.08 -30.66 20.65
CA ASP A 319 -23.33 -31.22 21.21
C ASP A 319 -23.07 -32.56 21.93
N ALA A 320 -24.13 -33.16 22.47
CA ALA A 320 -24.08 -34.43 23.20
C ALA A 320 -23.60 -35.61 22.30
N ALA A 321 -23.66 -35.47 20.98
CA ALA A 321 -23.21 -36.46 20.01
C ALA A 321 -21.76 -36.21 19.55
N GLY A 322 -21.08 -35.19 20.09
CA GLY A 322 -19.71 -34.81 19.71
C GLY A 322 -19.63 -34.00 18.40
N LYS A 323 -20.74 -33.58 17.82
CA LYS A 323 -20.75 -32.74 16.61
C LYS A 323 -20.48 -31.29 16.97
N ILE A 324 -19.58 -30.64 16.24
CA ILE A 324 -19.30 -29.21 16.39
C ILE A 324 -20.54 -28.42 15.94
N THR A 325 -21.10 -27.64 16.87
CA THR A 325 -22.28 -26.77 16.65
C THR A 325 -21.92 -25.29 16.54
N ASP A 326 -20.77 -24.90 17.13
CA ASP A 326 -20.24 -23.53 17.09
C ASP A 326 -18.73 -23.53 17.35
N VAL A 327 -18.09 -22.39 17.10
CA VAL A 327 -16.68 -22.13 17.44
C VAL A 327 -16.60 -20.83 18.22
N LYS A 328 -16.15 -20.92 19.45
CA LYS A 328 -15.87 -19.75 20.28
C LYS A 328 -14.49 -19.20 19.92
N VAL A 329 -14.43 -17.90 19.65
CA VAL A 329 -13.19 -17.18 19.30
C VAL A 329 -12.87 -16.20 20.42
N THR A 330 -11.67 -16.28 21.00
CA THR A 330 -11.22 -15.40 22.07
C THR A 330 -9.84 -14.83 21.79
N TYR A 331 -9.55 -13.63 22.35
CA TYR A 331 -8.28 -12.90 22.27
C TYR A 331 -7.83 -12.56 23.70
N ASP A 332 -7.67 -13.56 24.51
CA ASP A 332 -7.38 -13.47 25.95
C ASP A 332 -5.89 -13.68 26.30
N GLU A 333 -5.04 -13.87 25.29
CA GLU A 333 -3.59 -14.01 25.46
C GLU A 333 -2.85 -12.76 24.96
N GLY A 334 -1.79 -12.35 25.69
CA GLY A 334 -0.77 -11.46 25.18
C GLY A 334 0.25 -12.19 24.29
N TYR A 335 1.10 -11.44 23.59
CA TYR A 335 2.09 -12.00 22.68
C TYR A 335 3.04 -12.99 23.38
N ALA A 336 3.59 -12.61 24.55
CA ALA A 336 4.52 -13.47 25.30
C ALA A 336 3.86 -14.78 25.77
N GLU A 337 2.63 -14.68 26.27
CA GLU A 337 1.84 -15.84 26.72
C GLU A 337 1.57 -16.81 25.57
N GLN A 338 1.22 -16.27 24.41
CA GLN A 338 0.96 -17.08 23.21
C GLN A 338 2.23 -17.78 22.72
N MET A 339 3.38 -17.10 22.74
CA MET A 339 4.67 -17.70 22.37
C MET A 339 5.07 -18.83 23.32
N LEU A 340 4.87 -18.64 24.63
CA LEU A 340 5.13 -19.68 25.62
C LEU A 340 4.20 -20.90 25.42
N ARG A 341 2.92 -20.66 25.12
CA ARG A 341 1.98 -21.73 24.80
C ARG A 341 2.39 -22.50 23.55
N TYR A 342 2.71 -21.81 22.45
CA TYR A 342 3.18 -22.47 21.24
C TYR A 342 4.46 -23.27 21.45
N SER A 343 5.40 -22.74 22.21
CA SER A 343 6.64 -23.44 22.57
C SER A 343 6.36 -24.72 23.34
N LYS A 344 5.35 -24.74 24.21
CA LYS A 344 4.94 -25.93 24.96
C LYS A 344 4.16 -26.90 24.07
N ASP A 345 3.16 -26.43 23.33
CA ASP A 345 2.22 -27.27 22.59
C ASP A 345 2.90 -27.93 21.37
N TYR A 346 3.91 -27.28 20.79
CA TYR A 346 4.64 -27.77 19.61
C TYR A 346 6.10 -28.14 19.90
N SER A 347 6.46 -28.39 21.17
CA SER A 347 7.81 -28.77 21.57
C SER A 347 8.29 -30.11 20.99
N ASN A 348 7.36 -30.91 20.49
CA ASN A 348 7.64 -32.20 19.85
C ASN A 348 8.01 -32.08 18.37
N LEU A 349 7.89 -30.88 17.78
CA LEU A 349 8.32 -30.68 16.40
C LEU A 349 9.85 -30.67 16.32
N PRO A 350 10.45 -31.31 15.27
CA PRO A 350 11.89 -31.28 15.13
C PRO A 350 12.40 -29.84 14.95
N SER A 351 13.40 -29.49 15.75
CA SER A 351 14.15 -28.24 15.51
C SER A 351 15.14 -28.52 14.37
N ILE A 352 14.93 -27.86 13.23
CA ILE A 352 15.91 -27.87 12.15
C ILE A 352 16.89 -26.76 12.45
N ASN A 353 18.07 -27.14 12.93
CA ASN A 353 19.20 -26.23 13.00
C ASN A 353 19.81 -26.16 11.58
N ASN A 354 19.58 -25.11 10.87
CA ASN A 354 20.31 -24.78 9.65
C ASN A 354 21.67 -24.20 9.99
#